data_37037b8befb0f2f3471ee612f1ba600a
#
_entry.id   37037b8befb0f2f3471ee612f1ba600a
#
_cell.length_a   1.000
_cell.length_b   1.000
_cell.length_c   1.000
_cell.angle_alpha   90.00
_cell.angle_beta   90.00
_cell.angle_gamma   90.00
#
_symmetry.space_group_name_H-M   'P 1'
#
loop_
_entity.id
_entity.type
_entity.pdbx_description
1 polymer ?
#
loop_
_entity_poly.entity_id
_entity_poly.type
_entity_poly.pdbx_seq_one_letter_code
_entity_poly.pdbx_strand_id
1 'polypeptide(L)'
;RLSAENRELQQLVKLDAVWADPVLSARVIADTGGAFARSLLLDRGVNDGVMRGMAAMTAQGVVGRVQTAGERSSRLLLLTDINSRIPAMLEKTGDRLVVAGNNQSKPELQYLRQEVPVAVGDMVLTSGVGGIIPAGLPLGTVTEVVVDGEGRRIRIALQPSVDLARLGYVSLLPSVRLDEPVAVTANDGPINQLANEPVNESAQAADAAGADDGAGDTGRADDGPTNDGANADE
;
A
#
# COMPACT_ATOMS: atom_id res chain seq x y z
N ARG A 1 11.34 27.56 -24.89
CA ARG A 1 10.44 27.39 -23.74
C ARG A 1 9.04 27.00 -24.21
N LEU A 2 8.41 27.82 -25.07
CA LEU A 2 7.07 27.57 -25.64
C LEU A 2 6.97 26.25 -26.44
N SER A 3 7.99 25.85 -27.16
CA SER A 3 8.00 24.59 -27.95
C SER A 3 8.14 23.34 -27.09
N ALA A 4 8.72 23.44 -25.90
CA ALA A 4 8.78 22.32 -24.94
C ALA A 4 7.44 22.17 -24.23
N GLU A 5 6.85 23.29 -23.79
CA GLU A 5 5.53 23.34 -23.17
C GLU A 5 4.42 22.86 -24.12
N ASN A 6 4.50 23.26 -25.41
CA ASN A 6 3.55 22.79 -26.43
C ASN A 6 3.65 21.27 -26.66
N ARG A 7 4.87 20.71 -26.67
CA ARG A 7 5.05 19.24 -26.78
C ARG A 7 4.49 18.51 -25.57
N GLU A 8 4.71 19.03 -24.37
CA GLU A 8 4.20 18.43 -23.15
C GLU A 8 2.66 18.44 -23.11
N LEU A 9 2.05 19.56 -23.50
CA LEU A 9 0.59 19.69 -23.63
C LEU A 9 0.01 18.74 -24.70
N GLN A 10 0.68 18.57 -25.85
CA GLN A 10 0.26 17.62 -26.87
C GLN A 10 0.36 16.16 -26.40
N GLN A 11 1.31 15.82 -25.53
CA GLN A 11 1.41 14.50 -24.94
C GLN A 11 0.29 14.24 -23.93
N LEU A 12 -0.13 15.24 -23.17
CA LEU A 12 -1.27 15.14 -22.26
C LEU A 12 -2.59 14.91 -23.01
N VAL A 13 -2.82 15.61 -24.12
CA VAL A 13 -4.01 15.40 -24.97
C VAL A 13 -4.09 13.97 -25.55
N LYS A 14 -2.93 13.34 -25.81
CA LYS A 14 -2.91 11.94 -26.26
C LYS A 14 -3.29 10.96 -25.15
N LEU A 15 -3.01 11.29 -23.89
CA LEU A 15 -3.44 10.51 -22.73
C LEU A 15 -4.95 10.55 -22.54
N ASP A 16 -5.59 11.71 -22.72
CA ASP A 16 -7.05 11.85 -22.65
C ASP A 16 -7.77 10.98 -23.71
N ALA A 17 -7.12 10.72 -24.83
CA ALA A 17 -7.68 9.87 -25.90
C ALA A 17 -7.58 8.35 -25.62
N VAL A 18 -6.71 7.95 -24.70
CA VAL A 18 -6.46 6.54 -24.35
C VAL A 18 -7.31 6.07 -23.16
N TRP A 19 -7.70 7.00 -22.28
CA TRP A 19 -8.46 6.69 -21.08
C TRP A 19 -9.91 7.11 -21.24
N ALA A 20 -10.84 6.17 -20.95
CA ALA A 20 -12.28 6.41 -21.02
C ALA A 20 -12.79 7.36 -19.92
N ASP A 21 -12.01 7.55 -18.84
CA ASP A 21 -12.33 8.42 -17.74
C ASP A 21 -11.69 9.80 -17.89
N PRO A 22 -12.35 10.88 -17.44
CA PRO A 22 -11.82 12.23 -17.54
C PRO A 22 -10.50 12.36 -16.77
N VAL A 23 -9.45 12.71 -17.49
CA VAL A 23 -8.12 12.94 -16.93
C VAL A 23 -7.98 14.43 -16.60
N LEU A 24 -7.64 14.73 -15.36
CA LEU A 24 -7.42 16.11 -14.93
C LEU A 24 -5.96 16.49 -15.11
N SER A 25 -5.68 17.47 -15.97
CA SER A 25 -4.34 18.02 -16.12
C SER A 25 -4.03 19.02 -15.02
N ALA A 26 -2.88 18.90 -14.39
CA ALA A 26 -2.38 19.78 -13.35
C ALA A 26 -0.95 20.25 -13.64
N ARG A 27 -0.66 21.49 -13.34
CA ARG A 27 0.68 22.07 -13.47
C ARG A 27 1.44 21.95 -12.16
N VAL A 28 2.71 21.61 -12.25
CA VAL A 28 3.63 21.66 -11.12
C VAL A 28 4.02 23.12 -10.87
N ILE A 29 3.71 23.62 -9.68
CA ILE A 29 3.98 25.02 -9.30
C ILE A 29 5.13 25.18 -8.32
N ALA A 30 5.46 24.13 -7.58
CA ALA A 30 6.62 24.12 -6.69
C ALA A 30 7.11 22.68 -6.43
N ASP A 31 8.41 22.56 -6.21
CA ASP A 31 8.99 21.41 -5.55
C ASP A 31 8.97 21.70 -4.04
N THR A 32 8.17 20.93 -3.32
CA THR A 32 8.02 21.04 -1.86
C THR A 32 8.80 19.95 -1.12
N GLY A 33 9.62 19.23 -1.87
CA GLY A 33 10.54 18.25 -1.35
C GLY A 33 11.62 18.87 -0.48
N GLY A 34 12.02 18.15 0.55
CA GLY A 34 13.14 18.48 1.42
C GLY A 34 14.08 17.27 1.50
N ALA A 35 14.98 17.30 2.48
CA ALA A 35 15.91 16.20 2.71
C ALA A 35 15.21 14.86 2.97
N PHE A 36 13.98 14.89 3.49
CA PHE A 36 13.23 13.71 3.95
C PHE A 36 11.95 13.41 3.17
N ALA A 37 11.55 14.26 2.25
CA ALA A 37 10.33 14.05 1.46
C ALA A 37 10.55 14.47 0.01
N ARG A 38 10.02 13.69 -0.92
CA ARG A 38 10.00 13.96 -2.36
C ARG A 38 8.58 14.23 -2.79
N SER A 39 8.18 15.52 -2.83
CA SER A 39 6.81 15.91 -3.17
C SER A 39 6.77 17.17 -4.01
N LEU A 40 5.74 17.29 -4.85
CA LEU A 40 5.46 18.42 -5.71
C LEU A 40 4.13 19.06 -5.30
N LEU A 41 4.01 20.37 -5.50
CA LEU A 41 2.77 21.11 -5.37
C LEU A 41 2.14 21.31 -6.76
N LEU A 42 0.86 20.99 -6.87
CA LEU A 42 0.07 21.14 -8.10
C LEU A 42 -0.91 22.30 -7.96
N ASP A 43 -1.24 22.95 -9.08
CA ASP A 43 -2.19 24.09 -9.18
C ASP A 43 -3.66 23.65 -9.23
N ARG A 44 -3.96 22.43 -8.87
CA ARG A 44 -5.31 21.84 -8.84
C ARG A 44 -5.61 21.28 -7.47
N GLY A 45 -6.83 21.47 -7.01
CA GLY A 45 -7.30 21.04 -5.70
C GLY A 45 -8.67 20.37 -5.74
N VAL A 46 -9.32 20.27 -4.59
CA VAL A 46 -10.65 19.67 -4.43
C VAL A 46 -11.68 20.40 -5.30
N ASN A 47 -11.58 21.72 -5.44
CA ASN A 47 -12.49 22.52 -6.28
C ASN A 47 -12.40 22.17 -7.77
N ASP A 48 -11.28 21.57 -8.19
CA ASP A 48 -11.06 21.08 -9.55
C ASP A 48 -11.35 19.58 -9.69
N GLY A 49 -11.80 18.91 -8.63
CA GLY A 49 -12.06 17.46 -8.61
C GLY A 49 -10.87 16.59 -8.18
N VAL A 50 -9.78 17.19 -7.66
CA VAL A 50 -8.65 16.39 -7.14
C VAL A 50 -9.03 15.71 -5.85
N MET A 51 -8.75 14.41 -5.77
CA MET A 51 -8.95 13.60 -4.59
C MET A 51 -7.64 12.96 -4.13
N ARG A 52 -7.54 12.72 -2.83
CA ARG A 52 -6.45 11.95 -2.26
C ARG A 52 -6.41 10.54 -2.88
N GLY A 53 -5.22 10.07 -3.23
CA GLY A 53 -5.02 8.75 -3.83
C GLY A 53 -4.99 8.75 -5.35
N MET A 54 -5.46 9.80 -6.04
CA MET A 54 -5.35 9.89 -7.50
C MET A 54 -3.91 9.62 -7.95
N ALA A 55 -3.75 8.81 -8.99
CA ALA A 55 -2.47 8.57 -9.62
C ALA A 55 -2.08 9.78 -10.47
N ALA A 56 -0.81 10.18 -10.40
CA ALA A 56 -0.25 11.18 -11.29
C ALA A 56 0.69 10.52 -12.29
N MET A 57 0.52 10.84 -13.57
CA MET A 57 1.33 10.29 -14.64
C MET A 57 1.66 11.34 -15.72
N THR A 58 2.61 10.99 -16.56
CA THR A 58 2.91 11.64 -17.84
C THR A 58 2.76 10.62 -18.96
N ALA A 59 3.01 11.03 -20.20
CA ALA A 59 3.04 10.10 -21.34
C ALA A 59 4.11 8.99 -21.20
N GLN A 60 5.16 9.21 -20.39
CA GLN A 60 6.23 8.25 -20.18
C GLN A 60 5.93 7.24 -19.05
N GLY A 61 5.02 7.57 -18.15
CA GLY A 61 4.68 6.67 -17.05
C GLY A 61 4.24 7.38 -15.77
N VAL A 62 4.18 6.62 -14.69
CA VAL A 62 3.72 7.07 -13.38
C VAL A 62 4.76 7.95 -12.70
N VAL A 63 4.29 9.08 -12.18
CA VAL A 63 5.07 10.05 -11.39
C VAL A 63 4.93 9.78 -9.89
N GLY A 64 3.71 9.45 -9.46
CA GLY A 64 3.40 9.26 -8.05
C GLY A 64 1.89 9.27 -7.79
N ARG A 65 1.50 9.71 -6.59
CA ARG A 65 0.09 9.81 -6.19
C ARG A 65 -0.21 11.05 -5.38
N VAL A 66 -1.43 11.56 -5.45
CA VAL A 66 -1.89 12.67 -4.61
C VAL A 66 -1.91 12.24 -3.15
N GLN A 67 -1.12 12.90 -2.32
CA GLN A 67 -1.04 12.66 -0.87
C GLN A 67 -2.11 13.43 -0.12
N THR A 68 -2.25 14.73 -0.43
CA THR A 68 -3.26 15.62 0.15
C THR A 68 -3.82 16.54 -0.92
N ALA A 69 -5.11 16.83 -0.85
CA ALA A 69 -5.76 17.81 -1.69
C ALA A 69 -6.33 18.92 -0.79
N GLY A 70 -5.89 20.15 -1.03
CA GLY A 70 -6.47 21.38 -0.50
C GLY A 70 -7.49 21.94 -1.48
N GLU A 71 -8.08 23.09 -1.19
CA GLU A 71 -9.14 23.69 -2.01
C GLU A 71 -8.70 23.96 -3.46
N ARG A 72 -7.54 24.59 -3.66
CA ARG A 72 -7.02 25.05 -4.95
C ARG A 72 -5.66 24.47 -5.34
N SER A 73 -5.10 23.65 -4.51
CA SER A 73 -3.79 23.02 -4.75
C SER A 73 -3.74 21.65 -4.13
N SER A 74 -2.85 20.81 -4.63
CA SER A 74 -2.66 19.48 -4.07
C SER A 74 -1.18 19.13 -3.98
N ARG A 75 -0.85 18.25 -3.04
CA ARG A 75 0.50 17.72 -2.86
C ARG A 75 0.58 16.33 -3.49
N LEU A 76 1.51 16.21 -4.41
CA LEU A 76 1.84 14.96 -5.10
C LEU A 76 3.07 14.33 -4.43
N LEU A 77 2.93 13.10 -3.94
CA LEU A 77 4.03 12.28 -3.44
C LEU A 77 4.67 11.55 -4.61
N LEU A 78 5.95 11.78 -4.83
CA LEU A 78 6.70 11.12 -5.92
C LEU A 78 6.92 9.63 -5.63
N LEU A 79 7.08 8.83 -6.69
CA LEU A 79 7.37 7.40 -6.56
C LEU A 79 8.72 7.12 -5.88
N THR A 80 9.63 8.10 -5.86
CA THR A 80 10.93 8.02 -5.20
C THR A 80 10.91 8.39 -3.72
N ASP A 81 9.80 8.95 -3.21
CA ASP A 81 9.67 9.29 -1.78
C ASP A 81 9.72 8.05 -0.88
N ILE A 82 10.37 8.17 0.28
CA ILE A 82 10.53 7.06 1.22
C ILE A 82 9.20 6.47 1.71
N ASN A 83 8.12 7.25 1.68
CA ASN A 83 6.77 6.80 2.04
C ASN A 83 5.97 6.28 0.84
N SER A 84 6.56 6.31 -0.36
CA SER A 84 5.89 5.80 -1.56
C SER A 84 6.01 4.30 -1.62
N ARG A 85 4.85 3.64 -1.78
CA ARG A 85 4.71 2.20 -2.02
C ARG A 85 3.69 2.02 -3.11
N ILE A 86 4.13 1.57 -4.28
CA ILE A 86 3.28 1.37 -5.45
C ILE A 86 3.22 -0.11 -5.77
N PRO A 87 2.03 -0.74 -5.70
CA PRO A 87 1.85 -2.12 -6.14
C PRO A 87 2.15 -2.25 -7.63
N ALA A 88 3.04 -3.16 -7.96
CA ALA A 88 3.57 -3.33 -9.29
C ALA A 88 3.67 -4.81 -9.70
N MET A 89 4.04 -5.05 -10.95
CA MET A 89 4.33 -6.37 -11.50
C MET A 89 5.46 -6.29 -12.54
N LEU A 90 6.19 -7.35 -12.69
CA LEU A 90 7.09 -7.53 -13.84
C LEU A 90 6.26 -7.75 -15.10
N GLU A 91 6.52 -6.99 -16.17
CA GLU A 91 5.80 -7.14 -17.44
C GLU A 91 5.94 -8.56 -18.00
N LYS A 92 7.15 -9.12 -17.95
CA LYS A 92 7.51 -10.39 -18.55
C LYS A 92 6.83 -11.61 -17.91
N THR A 93 6.71 -11.62 -16.59
CA THR A 93 6.23 -12.79 -15.84
C THR A 93 4.89 -12.57 -15.16
N GLY A 94 4.45 -11.30 -15.01
CA GLY A 94 3.26 -10.94 -14.25
C GLY A 94 3.41 -11.07 -12.73
N ASP A 95 4.62 -11.37 -12.25
CA ASP A 95 4.88 -11.52 -10.81
C ASP A 95 4.72 -10.20 -10.08
N ARG A 96 3.99 -10.25 -8.97
CA ARG A 96 3.68 -9.09 -8.15
C ARG A 96 4.84 -8.68 -7.26
N LEU A 97 5.01 -7.39 -7.12
CA LEU A 97 6.02 -6.76 -6.30
C LEU A 97 5.54 -5.38 -5.83
N VAL A 98 6.34 -4.67 -5.08
CA VAL A 98 6.10 -3.29 -4.69
C VAL A 98 7.31 -2.45 -5.10
N VAL A 99 7.05 -1.34 -5.79
CA VAL A 99 8.05 -0.30 -5.99
C VAL A 99 8.05 0.59 -4.76
N ALA A 100 9.16 0.58 -4.04
CA ALA A 100 9.37 1.34 -2.81
C ALA A 100 10.35 2.48 -3.04
N GLY A 101 9.92 3.69 -2.73
CA GLY A 101 10.83 4.84 -2.73
C GLY A 101 11.82 4.77 -1.55
N ASN A 102 12.96 5.39 -1.74
CA ASN A 102 14.06 5.41 -0.78
C ASN A 102 14.72 6.80 -0.66
N ASN A 103 14.03 7.84 -1.14
CA ASN A 103 14.53 9.22 -1.27
C ASN A 103 15.75 9.38 -2.21
N GLN A 104 16.08 8.35 -2.98
CA GLN A 104 17.09 8.41 -4.04
C GLN A 104 16.39 8.54 -5.40
N SER A 105 17.19 8.73 -6.45
CA SER A 105 16.68 8.80 -7.83
C SER A 105 16.15 7.45 -8.35
N LYS A 106 16.60 6.36 -7.77
CA LYS A 106 16.24 4.99 -8.14
C LYS A 106 15.53 4.31 -6.96
N PRO A 107 14.21 4.16 -7.01
CA PRO A 107 13.45 3.36 -6.05
C PRO A 107 13.82 1.88 -6.17
N GLU A 108 13.39 1.08 -5.19
CA GLU A 108 13.73 -0.33 -5.07
C GLU A 108 12.51 -1.22 -5.24
N LEU A 109 12.73 -2.41 -5.78
CA LEU A 109 11.71 -3.45 -5.84
C LEU A 109 11.73 -4.27 -4.56
N GLN A 110 10.57 -4.39 -3.91
CA GLN A 110 10.38 -5.16 -2.66
C GLN A 110 9.32 -6.24 -2.86
N TYR A 111 9.34 -7.26 -1.99
CA TYR A 111 8.38 -8.36 -1.94
C TYR A 111 8.37 -9.27 -3.19
N LEU A 112 9.40 -9.20 -4.03
CA LEU A 112 9.57 -10.16 -5.12
C LEU A 112 10.15 -11.46 -4.58
N ARG A 113 9.49 -12.59 -4.86
CA ARG A 113 9.97 -13.92 -4.45
C ARG A 113 11.32 -14.23 -5.08
N GLN A 114 12.19 -14.94 -4.36
CA GLN A 114 13.57 -15.21 -4.81
C GLN A 114 13.63 -16.07 -6.09
N GLU A 115 12.64 -16.93 -6.29
CA GLU A 115 12.57 -17.88 -7.42
C GLU A 115 12.19 -17.17 -8.74
N VAL A 116 11.59 -15.96 -8.65
CA VAL A 116 11.17 -15.22 -9.85
C VAL A 116 12.41 -14.69 -10.58
N PRO A 117 12.62 -15.03 -11.85
CA PRO A 117 13.74 -14.48 -12.60
C PRO A 117 13.55 -12.99 -12.84
N VAL A 118 14.54 -12.19 -12.48
CA VAL A 118 14.59 -10.75 -12.77
C VAL A 118 15.96 -10.39 -13.30
N ALA A 119 16.00 -9.61 -14.36
CA ALA A 119 17.20 -9.18 -15.01
C ALA A 119 17.22 -7.65 -15.22
N VAL A 120 18.42 -7.10 -15.40
CA VAL A 120 18.59 -5.73 -15.86
C VAL A 120 17.93 -5.59 -17.24
N GLY A 121 17.10 -4.56 -17.41
CA GLY A 121 16.30 -4.33 -18.61
C GLY A 121 14.83 -4.78 -18.50
N ASP A 122 14.46 -5.53 -17.48
CA ASP A 122 13.05 -5.92 -17.28
C ASP A 122 12.18 -4.69 -16.95
N MET A 123 11.02 -4.59 -17.61
CA MET A 123 10.08 -3.51 -17.40
C MET A 123 9.14 -3.83 -16.23
N VAL A 124 8.85 -2.80 -15.45
CA VAL A 124 7.95 -2.85 -14.29
C VAL A 124 6.74 -1.97 -14.56
N LEU A 125 5.55 -2.55 -14.43
CA LEU A 125 4.26 -1.91 -14.61
C LEU A 125 3.48 -1.87 -13.30
N THR A 126 2.49 -1.00 -13.21
CA THR A 126 1.53 -1.02 -12.11
C THR A 126 0.67 -2.28 -12.17
N SER A 127 0.36 -2.86 -11.01
CA SER A 127 -0.42 -4.10 -10.93
C SER A 127 -1.93 -3.89 -10.79
N GLY A 128 -2.38 -2.65 -10.55
CA GLY A 128 -3.80 -2.35 -10.28
C GLY A 128 -4.31 -2.84 -8.92
N VAL A 129 -3.48 -3.50 -8.12
CA VAL A 129 -3.87 -3.98 -6.79
C VAL A 129 -4.18 -2.82 -5.86
N GLY A 130 -5.31 -2.91 -5.16
CA GLY A 130 -5.79 -1.85 -4.26
C GLY A 130 -6.62 -0.77 -4.96
N GLY A 131 -6.84 -0.84 -6.29
CA GLY A 131 -7.74 0.06 -7.02
C GLY A 131 -7.34 1.55 -7.05
N ILE A 132 -6.17 1.89 -6.50
CA ILE A 132 -5.71 3.29 -6.41
C ILE A 132 -5.08 3.74 -7.72
N ILE A 133 -4.27 2.87 -8.32
CA ILE A 133 -3.57 3.15 -9.59
C ILE A 133 -4.01 2.09 -10.59
N PRO A 134 -4.45 2.46 -11.79
CA PRO A 134 -4.81 1.51 -12.84
C PRO A 134 -3.65 0.56 -13.17
N ALA A 135 -3.96 -0.66 -13.59
CA ALA A 135 -2.96 -1.65 -13.99
C ALA A 135 -2.33 -1.30 -15.34
N GLY A 136 -1.09 -1.77 -15.57
CA GLY A 136 -0.43 -1.69 -16.87
C GLY A 136 0.29 -0.37 -17.17
N LEU A 137 0.37 0.57 -16.20
CA LEU A 137 1.10 1.83 -16.40
C LEU A 137 2.61 1.62 -16.19
N PRO A 138 3.48 2.17 -17.05
CA PRO A 138 4.92 2.07 -16.88
C PRO A 138 5.39 2.77 -15.61
N LEU A 139 6.18 2.06 -14.80
CA LEU A 139 6.87 2.61 -13.63
C LEU A 139 8.36 2.84 -13.92
N GLY A 140 8.99 1.90 -14.60
CA GLY A 140 10.40 1.99 -14.91
C GLY A 140 11.00 0.68 -15.38
N THR A 141 12.33 0.68 -15.49
CA THR A 141 13.12 -0.47 -15.92
C THR A 141 14.14 -0.85 -14.84
N VAL A 142 14.33 -2.13 -14.61
CA VAL A 142 15.35 -2.65 -13.70
C VAL A 142 16.75 -2.29 -14.21
N THR A 143 17.55 -1.63 -13.38
CA THR A 143 18.91 -1.22 -13.74
C THR A 143 20.01 -1.92 -12.95
N GLU A 144 19.66 -2.50 -11.81
CA GLU A 144 20.60 -3.16 -10.94
C GLU A 144 19.94 -4.30 -10.18
N VAL A 145 20.61 -5.43 -10.13
CA VAL A 145 20.22 -6.58 -9.29
C VAL A 145 21.44 -6.97 -8.47
N VAL A 146 21.38 -6.74 -7.16
CA VAL A 146 22.46 -7.08 -6.23
C VAL A 146 22.11 -8.40 -5.55
N VAL A 147 23.03 -9.32 -5.56
CA VAL A 147 22.94 -10.62 -4.89
C VAL A 147 23.97 -10.75 -3.78
N ASP A 148 23.69 -11.54 -2.75
CA ASP A 148 24.65 -11.88 -1.70
C ASP A 148 25.59 -13.02 -2.15
N GLY A 149 26.49 -13.42 -1.25
CA GLY A 149 27.44 -14.52 -1.52
C GLY A 149 26.80 -15.89 -1.69
N GLU A 150 25.52 -16.04 -1.35
CA GLU A 150 24.70 -17.25 -1.50
C GLU A 150 23.80 -17.17 -2.75
N GLY A 151 23.92 -16.12 -3.55
CA GLY A 151 23.10 -15.90 -4.75
C GLY A 151 21.70 -15.39 -4.49
N ARG A 152 21.36 -14.99 -3.23
CA ARG A 152 20.05 -14.40 -2.91
C ARG A 152 20.04 -12.93 -3.29
N ARG A 153 18.94 -12.46 -3.87
CA ARG A 153 18.76 -11.04 -4.19
C ARG A 153 18.53 -10.24 -2.93
N ILE A 154 19.35 -9.24 -2.71
CA ILE A 154 19.26 -8.33 -1.57
C ILE A 154 18.75 -6.93 -1.96
N ARG A 155 18.97 -6.53 -3.21
CA ARG A 155 18.48 -5.24 -3.72
C ARG A 155 18.24 -5.30 -5.22
N ILE A 156 17.14 -4.68 -5.66
CA ILE A 156 16.83 -4.49 -7.07
C ILE A 156 16.47 -3.02 -7.25
N ALA A 157 17.25 -2.28 -8.04
CA ALA A 157 17.01 -0.88 -8.29
C ALA A 157 16.28 -0.66 -9.61
N LEU A 158 15.31 0.27 -9.59
CA LEU A 158 14.50 0.66 -10.73
C LEU A 158 14.88 2.06 -11.23
N GLN A 159 15.09 2.22 -12.52
CA GLN A 159 15.14 3.54 -13.15
C GLN A 159 13.70 3.94 -13.52
N PRO A 160 13.15 5.02 -12.96
CA PRO A 160 11.82 5.51 -13.36
C PRO A 160 11.76 5.81 -14.86
N SER A 161 10.62 5.51 -15.49
CA SER A 161 10.37 5.84 -16.90
C SER A 161 10.27 7.35 -17.14
N VAL A 162 9.99 8.11 -16.09
CA VAL A 162 9.80 9.56 -16.12
C VAL A 162 10.98 10.27 -15.49
N ASP A 163 11.42 11.38 -16.09
CA ASP A 163 12.37 12.30 -15.45
C ASP A 163 11.64 13.15 -14.40
N LEU A 164 11.71 12.71 -13.15
CA LEU A 164 11.03 13.34 -12.02
C LEU A 164 11.59 14.71 -11.64
N ALA A 165 12.78 15.07 -12.14
CA ALA A 165 13.40 16.37 -11.87
C ALA A 165 12.90 17.48 -12.82
N ARG A 166 12.22 17.12 -13.91
CA ARG A 166 11.82 18.06 -14.97
C ARG A 166 10.34 17.97 -15.31
N LEU A 167 9.51 17.94 -14.28
CA LEU A 167 8.06 17.86 -14.44
C LEU A 167 7.45 19.27 -14.52
N GLY A 168 6.78 19.59 -15.62
CA GLY A 168 6.00 20.81 -15.80
C GLY A 168 4.50 20.57 -15.57
N TYR A 169 3.99 19.49 -16.17
CA TYR A 169 2.59 19.08 -16.10
C TYR A 169 2.47 17.59 -15.79
N VAL A 170 1.37 17.22 -15.15
CA VAL A 170 0.99 15.83 -14.88
C VAL A 170 -0.50 15.66 -15.15
N SER A 171 -0.88 14.46 -15.52
CA SER A 171 -2.27 14.03 -15.62
C SER A 171 -2.64 13.26 -14.36
N LEU A 172 -3.75 13.64 -13.74
CA LEU A 172 -4.30 12.98 -12.57
C LEU A 172 -5.41 12.03 -13.03
N LEU A 173 -5.23 10.75 -12.77
CA LEU A 173 -6.20 9.71 -13.03
C LEU A 173 -7.07 9.49 -11.80
N PRO A 174 -8.40 9.40 -11.95
CA PRO A 174 -9.25 9.01 -10.83
C PRO A 174 -8.83 7.63 -10.34
N SER A 175 -8.75 7.47 -9.02
CA SER A 175 -8.66 6.14 -8.43
C SER A 175 -9.94 5.39 -8.76
N VAL A 176 -9.82 4.16 -9.21
CA VAL A 176 -10.99 3.27 -9.30
C VAL A 176 -11.51 3.14 -7.87
N ARG A 177 -12.65 3.76 -7.56
CA ARG A 177 -13.21 3.77 -6.22
C ARG A 177 -13.53 2.35 -5.81
N LEU A 178 -12.86 1.88 -4.77
CA LEU A 178 -13.36 0.78 -3.94
C LEU A 178 -14.42 1.28 -2.92
N ASP A 179 -14.88 2.53 -3.06
CA ASP A 179 -15.83 3.19 -2.16
C ASP A 179 -17.26 3.25 -2.72
N GLU A 180 -17.65 2.36 -3.59
CA GLU A 180 -19.01 1.90 -3.49
C GLU A 180 -19.04 0.88 -2.34
N PRO A 181 -19.76 1.15 -1.24
CA PRO A 181 -20.18 0.05 -0.39
C PRO A 181 -20.91 -0.87 -1.36
N VAL A 182 -20.38 -2.06 -1.60
CA VAL A 182 -21.17 -3.15 -2.13
C VAL A 182 -22.38 -3.14 -1.22
N ALA A 183 -23.52 -2.66 -1.71
CA ALA A 183 -24.78 -2.89 -1.06
C ALA A 183 -24.81 -4.41 -0.97
N VAL A 184 -24.42 -4.91 0.20
CA VAL A 184 -24.78 -6.25 0.60
C VAL A 184 -26.29 -6.15 0.65
N THR A 185 -26.93 -6.43 -0.46
CA THR A 185 -28.32 -6.82 -0.44
C THR A 185 -28.29 -7.96 0.56
N ALA A 186 -28.70 -7.64 1.79
CA ALA A 186 -29.06 -8.63 2.76
C ALA A 186 -30.04 -9.52 2.01
N ASN A 187 -29.52 -10.65 1.55
CA ASN A 187 -30.36 -11.71 1.05
C ASN A 187 -31.06 -12.19 2.32
N ASP A 188 -32.23 -11.64 2.57
CA ASP A 188 -33.19 -12.14 3.58
C ASP A 188 -33.62 -13.55 3.16
N GLY A 189 -32.66 -14.46 3.09
CA GLY A 189 -32.87 -15.88 3.08
C GLY A 189 -33.08 -16.37 4.53
N PRO A 190 -33.89 -17.38 4.74
CA PRO A 190 -34.50 -17.73 6.05
C PRO A 190 -33.50 -18.49 6.97
N ILE A 191 -32.38 -17.89 7.32
CA ILE A 191 -31.45 -18.48 8.29
C ILE A 191 -31.60 -17.92 9.70
N ASN A 192 -32.56 -17.02 9.90
CA ASN A 192 -32.74 -16.39 11.22
C ASN A 192 -34.00 -16.89 11.97
N GLN A 193 -34.53 -18.08 11.63
CA GLN A 193 -35.67 -18.69 12.36
C GLN A 193 -35.28 -19.78 13.35
N LEU A 194 -33.95 -20.05 13.56
CA LEU A 194 -33.54 -21.06 14.53
C LEU A 194 -32.91 -20.51 15.82
N ALA A 195 -32.97 -19.21 16.06
CA ALA A 195 -32.33 -18.60 17.24
C ALA A 195 -33.36 -17.98 18.24
N ASN A 196 -34.66 -18.25 18.14
CA ASN A 196 -35.64 -17.76 19.08
C ASN A 196 -36.64 -18.85 19.47
N GLU A 197 -36.18 -20.00 19.94
CA GLU A 197 -37.03 -20.83 20.78
C GLU A 197 -36.81 -20.40 22.25
N PRO A 198 -37.89 -20.07 22.97
CA PRO A 198 -37.79 -19.76 24.39
C PRO A 198 -37.45 -21.06 25.14
N VAL A 199 -36.32 -21.02 25.87
CA VAL A 199 -36.00 -22.06 26.84
C VAL A 199 -37.10 -22.14 27.85
N ASN A 200 -37.87 -23.23 27.80
CA ASN A 200 -38.94 -23.54 28.72
C ASN A 200 -38.36 -23.82 30.10
N GLU A 201 -38.52 -22.85 30.97
CA GLU A 201 -38.20 -22.91 32.40
C GLU A 201 -39.35 -23.65 33.12
N SER A 202 -39.28 -24.97 33.15
CA SER A 202 -40.15 -25.74 34.06
C SER A 202 -39.62 -27.19 34.24
N ALA A 203 -38.69 -27.32 35.17
CA ALA A 203 -38.59 -28.55 35.99
C ALA A 203 -37.84 -28.20 37.27
N GLN A 204 -38.56 -27.62 38.19
CA GLN A 204 -38.21 -27.52 39.58
C GLN A 204 -38.72 -28.76 40.32
N ALA A 205 -37.94 -29.21 41.26
CA ALA A 205 -38.28 -30.05 42.40
C ALA A 205 -38.24 -31.58 42.26
N ALA A 206 -37.38 -32.11 43.02
CA ALA A 206 -37.30 -33.30 43.86
C ALA A 206 -35.95 -33.98 43.65
N ASP A 207 -35.11 -34.21 44.62
CA ASP A 207 -35.37 -34.75 45.93
C ASP A 207 -34.13 -34.55 46.80
N ALA A 208 -34.36 -34.30 48.06
CA ALA A 208 -33.42 -34.24 49.15
C ALA A 208 -33.14 -35.69 49.61
N ALA A 209 -31.93 -35.98 49.99
CA ALA A 209 -31.59 -36.76 51.20
C ALA A 209 -30.33 -37.58 51.06
N GLY A 210 -29.54 -37.55 52.06
CA GLY A 210 -28.55 -38.59 52.42
C GLY A 210 -27.10 -38.10 52.45
N ALA A 211 -26.71 -37.47 53.57
CA ALA A 211 -25.89 -38.09 54.65
C ALA A 211 -24.51 -38.51 54.19
N ASP A 212 -23.55 -37.88 54.71
CA ASP A 212 -22.80 -38.15 55.96
C ASP A 212 -21.36 -38.67 55.73
N ASP A 213 -20.47 -38.13 56.54
CA ASP A 213 -19.19 -38.66 57.08
C ASP A 213 -17.90 -38.66 56.27
N GLY A 214 -16.93 -38.10 56.96
CA GLY A 214 -15.59 -38.56 57.01
C GLY A 214 -14.47 -37.55 56.78
N ALA A 215 -14.17 -36.74 57.75
CA ALA A 215 -13.02 -36.69 58.64
C ALA A 215 -11.61 -36.98 58.00
N GLY A 216 -10.70 -36.05 58.33
CA GLY A 216 -9.29 -36.39 58.47
C GLY A 216 -8.40 -35.58 57.52
N ASP A 217 -7.75 -34.68 57.94
CA ASP A 217 -6.67 -34.46 58.94
C ASP A 217 -5.32 -34.17 58.24
N THR A 218 -4.76 -33.10 58.70
CA THR A 218 -3.34 -32.76 58.91
C THR A 218 -2.31 -32.70 57.78
N GLY A 219 -1.58 -31.62 57.89
CA GLY A 219 -0.13 -31.61 57.89
C GLY A 219 0.50 -30.73 56.81
N ARG A 220 0.78 -29.47 57.10
CA ARG A 220 1.98 -28.91 57.75
C ARG A 220 3.26 -28.95 56.88
N ALA A 221 3.69 -27.73 56.61
CA ALA A 221 5.08 -27.21 56.69
C ALA A 221 6.07 -27.80 55.64
N ASP A 222 7.00 -27.14 55.08
CA ASP A 222 7.88 -26.10 55.59
C ASP A 222 9.01 -25.94 54.57
N ASP A 223 9.65 -24.79 54.63
CA ASP A 223 11.03 -24.52 54.26
C ASP A 223 11.46 -24.32 52.79
N GLY A 224 11.82 -23.07 52.56
CA GLY A 224 12.89 -22.68 51.67
C GLY A 224 14.28 -23.13 52.20
N PRO A 225 15.35 -22.85 51.54
CA PRO A 225 15.95 -21.52 51.58
C PRO A 225 16.75 -21.08 50.33
N THR A 226 16.93 -19.78 50.24
CA THR A 226 18.07 -18.99 49.78
C THR A 226 19.38 -19.74 49.51
N ASN A 227 20.07 -19.42 48.44
CA ASN A 227 21.48 -19.11 48.54
C ASN A 227 22.02 -18.19 47.42
N ASP A 228 22.67 -17.19 47.89
CA ASP A 228 23.64 -16.29 47.32
C ASP A 228 24.86 -16.95 46.68
N GLY A 229 25.56 -16.10 45.91
CA GLY A 229 26.97 -16.30 45.58
C GLY A 229 27.25 -15.88 44.13
N ALA A 230 27.57 -14.67 43.76
CA ALA A 230 28.79 -13.88 43.92
C ALA A 230 30.04 -14.47 43.26
N ASN A 231 30.65 -13.59 42.48
CA ASN A 231 32.05 -13.50 42.01
C ASN A 231 32.40 -14.13 40.67
N ALA A 232 32.90 -13.36 39.74
CA ALA A 232 34.09 -12.51 39.61
C ALA A 232 35.15 -13.16 38.68
N ASP A 233 35.71 -12.36 37.80
CA ASP A 233 37.05 -12.40 37.17
C ASP A 233 37.33 -13.46 36.06
N GLU A 234 37.48 -13.04 34.85
CA GLU A 234 38.69 -12.63 34.11
C GLU A 234 38.29 -12.13 32.69
#